data_b59104ffcbe05d4d866e168e9081a836
#
_entry.id   b59104ffcbe05d4d866e168e9081a836
#
_cell.length_a   1.000
_cell.length_b   1.000
_cell.length_c   1.000
_cell.angle_alpha   90.00
_cell.angle_beta   90.00
_cell.angle_gamma   90.00
#
_symmetry.space_group_name_H-M   'P 1'
#
loop_
_entity.id
_entity.type
_entity.pdbx_description
1 polymer ?
#
loop_
_entity_poly.entity_id
_entity_poly.type
_entity_poly.pdbx_seq_one_letter_code
_entity_poly.pdbx_strand_id
1 'polypeptide(L)'
;MLNTYTSFKLLYYALDSIFDETKEEGLGEFCSNMNPFIFADEGSADPAIYSNYKKKFEERFNKECSISEAYEFAKEYLNKEVDIYAKYAVDAFSRVSLEDWTNAANNMND
;
A
#
# COMPACT_ATOMS: atom_id res chain seq x y z
N MET A 1 10.55 -12.58 0.69
CA MET A 1 9.43 -12.54 -0.28
C MET A 1 8.17 -12.03 0.40
N LEU A 2 7.39 -11.25 -0.32
CA LEU A 2 6.15 -10.67 0.20
C LEU A 2 4.95 -11.28 -0.52
N ASN A 3 3.97 -11.75 0.28
CA ASN A 3 2.69 -12.18 -0.30
C ASN A 3 1.78 -10.95 -0.48
N THR A 4 0.59 -11.18 -1.03
CA THR A 4 -0.35 -10.11 -1.34
C THR A 4 -0.65 -9.23 -0.12
N TYR A 5 -1.07 -9.84 0.98
CA TYR A 5 -1.52 -9.09 2.14
C TYR A 5 -0.37 -8.36 2.83
N THR A 6 0.79 -9.02 2.94
CA THR A 6 1.99 -8.40 3.54
C THR A 6 2.43 -7.18 2.73
N SER A 7 2.44 -7.29 1.39
CA SER A 7 2.78 -6.14 0.54
C SER A 7 1.76 -5.01 0.66
N PHE A 8 0.49 -5.35 0.82
CA PHE A 8 -0.56 -4.35 1.02
C PHE A 8 -0.37 -3.61 2.34
N LYS A 9 -0.07 -4.34 3.42
CA LYS A 9 0.21 -3.73 4.72
C LYS A 9 1.44 -2.83 4.66
N LEU A 10 2.47 -3.26 3.94
CA LEU A 10 3.68 -2.46 3.77
C LEU A 10 3.37 -1.13 3.06
N LEU A 11 2.54 -1.17 2.03
CA LEU A 11 2.10 0.05 1.34
C LEU A 11 1.33 0.96 2.30
N TYR A 12 0.45 0.39 3.10
CA TYR A 12 -0.30 1.16 4.09
C TYR A 12 0.65 1.85 5.08
N TYR A 13 1.62 1.12 5.63
CA TYR A 13 2.58 1.70 6.56
C TYR A 13 3.39 2.82 5.91
N ALA A 14 3.81 2.64 4.66
CA ALA A 14 4.57 3.67 3.97
C ALA A 14 3.77 4.97 3.81
N LEU A 15 2.51 4.85 3.39
CA LEU A 15 1.64 6.01 3.21
C LEU A 15 1.28 6.66 4.55
N ASP A 16 0.97 5.84 5.55
CA ASP A 16 0.62 6.33 6.88
C ASP A 16 1.78 7.09 7.53
N SER A 17 3.01 6.65 7.29
CA SER A 17 4.21 7.35 7.75
C SER A 17 4.29 8.76 7.18
N ILE A 18 3.99 8.94 5.90
CA ILE A 18 3.96 10.27 5.27
C ILE A 18 2.80 11.09 5.82
N PHE A 19 1.64 10.46 6.05
CA PHE A 19 0.52 11.15 6.67
C PHE A 19 0.87 11.69 8.06
N ASP A 20 1.57 10.89 8.86
CA ASP A 20 2.02 11.32 10.19
C ASP A 20 2.87 12.59 10.13
N GLU A 21 3.70 12.71 9.11
CA GLU A 21 4.57 13.89 8.93
C GLU A 21 3.81 15.10 8.42
N THR A 22 2.91 14.90 7.46
CA THR A 22 2.30 16.00 6.70
C THR A 22 0.91 16.39 7.18
N LYS A 23 0.16 15.44 7.77
CA LYS A 23 -1.25 15.60 8.14
C LYS A 23 -2.13 16.02 6.96
N GLU A 24 -1.75 15.63 5.73
CA GLU A 24 -2.54 15.94 4.53
C GLU A 24 -3.88 15.21 4.59
N GLU A 25 -4.98 15.98 4.56
CA GLU A 25 -6.34 15.41 4.72
C GLU A 25 -6.70 14.38 3.65
N GLY A 26 -6.37 14.67 2.39
CA GLY A 26 -6.67 13.74 1.30
C GLY A 26 -5.93 12.43 1.45
N LEU A 27 -4.68 12.47 1.89
CA LEU A 27 -3.91 11.28 2.16
C LEU A 27 -4.50 10.51 3.35
N GLY A 28 -4.94 11.23 4.38
CA GLY A 28 -5.60 10.62 5.54
C GLY A 28 -6.87 9.86 5.15
N GLU A 29 -7.66 10.43 4.24
CA GLU A 29 -8.86 9.75 3.72
C GLU A 29 -8.49 8.48 2.96
N PHE A 30 -7.46 8.55 2.11
CA PHE A 30 -7.02 7.37 1.39
C PHE A 30 -6.54 6.27 2.34
N CYS A 31 -5.72 6.63 3.33
CA CYS A 31 -5.21 5.69 4.34
C CYS A 31 -6.35 5.09 5.16
N SER A 32 -7.35 5.89 5.54
CA SER A 32 -8.51 5.38 6.28
C SER A 32 -9.26 4.32 5.51
N ASN A 33 -9.46 4.56 4.22
CA ASN A 33 -10.19 3.63 3.37
C ASN A 33 -9.39 2.35 3.08
N MET A 34 -8.06 2.45 3.02
CA MET A 34 -7.22 1.29 2.75
C MET A 34 -6.84 0.51 4.02
N ASN A 35 -7.13 1.03 5.22
CA ASN A 35 -6.66 0.48 6.48
C ASN A 35 -6.92 -1.04 6.57
N PRO A 36 -5.86 -1.87 6.67
CA PRO A 36 -6.00 -3.32 6.69
C PRO A 36 -6.27 -3.89 8.08
N PHE A 37 -6.34 -3.06 9.11
CA PHE A 37 -6.43 -3.53 10.50
C PHE A 37 -7.83 -3.38 11.13
N ILE A 38 -8.83 -2.98 10.33
CA ILE A 38 -10.20 -2.78 10.83
C ILE A 38 -10.88 -4.11 11.15
N PHE A 39 -10.62 -5.15 10.34
CA PHE A 39 -11.24 -6.47 10.49
C PHE A 39 -10.22 -7.53 10.86
N ALA A 40 -10.69 -8.62 11.45
CA ALA A 40 -9.83 -9.75 11.80
C ALA A 40 -9.31 -10.47 10.55
N ASP A 41 -10.11 -10.48 9.48
CA ASP A 41 -9.73 -11.12 8.21
C ASP A 41 -8.92 -10.16 7.32
N GLU A 42 -8.21 -10.74 6.35
CA GLU A 42 -7.49 -9.93 5.35
C GLU A 42 -8.47 -9.07 4.58
N GLY A 43 -8.14 -7.79 4.47
CA GLY A 43 -9.00 -6.86 3.76
C GLY A 43 -8.61 -5.42 4.02
N SER A 44 -9.51 -4.50 3.71
CA SER A 44 -9.36 -3.07 3.96
C SER A 44 -10.67 -2.49 4.45
N ALA A 45 -10.62 -1.30 5.08
CA ALA A 45 -11.83 -0.63 5.58
C ALA A 45 -12.86 -0.47 4.47
N ASP A 46 -12.42 -0.03 3.28
CA ASP A 46 -13.22 -0.14 2.05
C ASP A 46 -12.81 -1.45 1.36
N PRO A 47 -13.67 -2.49 1.39
CA PRO A 47 -13.29 -3.80 0.86
C PRO A 47 -12.85 -3.80 -0.60
N ALA A 48 -13.35 -2.86 -1.40
CA ALA A 48 -13.01 -2.77 -2.82
C ALA A 48 -11.53 -2.46 -3.05
N ILE A 49 -10.90 -1.73 -2.12
CA ILE A 49 -9.49 -1.35 -2.28
C ILE A 49 -8.59 -2.58 -2.22
N TYR A 50 -8.70 -3.38 -1.15
CA TYR A 50 -7.88 -4.58 -1.06
C TYR A 50 -8.23 -5.61 -2.13
N SER A 51 -9.52 -5.78 -2.42
CA SER A 51 -9.97 -6.72 -3.46
C SER A 51 -9.34 -6.38 -4.82
N ASN A 52 -9.30 -5.10 -5.18
CA ASN A 52 -8.69 -4.66 -6.42
C ASN A 52 -7.17 -4.85 -6.41
N TYR A 53 -6.53 -4.51 -5.30
CA TYR A 53 -5.08 -4.70 -5.12
C TYR A 53 -4.72 -6.19 -5.27
N LYS A 54 -5.46 -7.06 -4.58
CA LYS A 54 -5.22 -8.50 -4.59
C LYS A 54 -5.34 -9.06 -6.01
N LYS A 55 -6.39 -8.67 -6.74
CA LYS A 55 -6.60 -9.13 -8.10
C LYS A 55 -5.39 -8.77 -8.99
N LYS A 56 -4.95 -7.52 -8.94
CA LYS A 56 -3.83 -7.05 -9.76
C LYS A 56 -2.52 -7.69 -9.33
N PHE A 57 -2.31 -7.86 -8.03
CA PHE A 57 -1.10 -8.50 -7.50
C PHE A 57 -1.01 -9.95 -7.97
N GLU A 58 -2.09 -10.70 -7.85
CA GLU A 58 -2.11 -12.12 -8.23
C GLU A 58 -1.99 -12.32 -9.73
N GLU A 59 -2.53 -11.41 -10.53
CA GLU A 59 -2.34 -11.45 -11.98
C GLU A 59 -0.89 -11.27 -12.37
N ARG A 60 -0.13 -10.48 -11.61
CA ARG A 60 1.26 -10.16 -11.93
C ARG A 60 2.25 -11.13 -11.31
N PHE A 61 2.07 -11.55 -10.06
CA PHE A 61 3.05 -12.31 -9.30
C PHE A 61 2.57 -13.70 -8.88
N ASN A 62 1.32 -14.01 -9.09
CA ASN A 62 0.67 -15.22 -8.59
C ASN A 62 0.56 -15.18 -7.05
N LYS A 63 1.60 -15.59 -6.30
CA LYS A 63 1.52 -15.71 -4.84
C LYS A 63 2.38 -14.71 -4.08
N GLU A 64 3.56 -14.43 -4.58
CA GLU A 64 4.50 -13.57 -3.87
C GLU A 64 5.51 -12.94 -4.80
N CYS A 65 6.19 -11.91 -4.31
CA CYS A 65 7.21 -11.18 -5.06
C CYS A 65 8.33 -10.71 -4.14
N SER A 66 9.41 -10.19 -4.73
CA SER A 66 10.49 -9.59 -3.97
C SER A 66 10.08 -8.23 -3.43
N ILE A 67 10.87 -7.70 -2.48
CA ILE A 67 10.65 -6.38 -1.90
C ILE A 67 10.70 -5.29 -2.98
N SER A 68 11.67 -5.36 -3.89
CA SER A 68 11.79 -4.36 -4.96
C SER A 68 10.69 -4.47 -6.00
N GLU A 69 10.25 -5.68 -6.31
CA GLU A 69 9.10 -5.88 -7.20
C GLU A 69 7.83 -5.29 -6.60
N ALA A 70 7.63 -5.47 -5.30
CA ALA A 70 6.47 -4.90 -4.60
C ALA A 70 6.49 -3.37 -4.66
N TYR A 71 7.67 -2.75 -4.58
CA TYR A 71 7.83 -1.30 -4.66
C TYR A 71 7.37 -0.78 -6.03
N GLU A 72 7.84 -1.39 -7.10
CA GLU A 72 7.44 -1.00 -8.46
C GLU A 72 5.96 -1.28 -8.70
N PHE A 73 5.44 -2.39 -8.19
CA PHE A 73 4.02 -2.70 -8.28
C PHE A 73 3.17 -1.66 -7.57
N ALA A 74 3.58 -1.24 -6.37
CA ALA A 74 2.85 -0.24 -5.60
C ALA A 74 2.74 1.08 -6.36
N LYS A 75 3.82 1.52 -7.00
CA LYS A 75 3.80 2.73 -7.83
C LYS A 75 2.78 2.62 -8.94
N GLU A 76 2.80 1.52 -9.68
CA GLU A 76 1.86 1.31 -10.78
C GLU A 76 0.42 1.23 -10.30
N TYR A 77 0.21 0.52 -9.19
CA TYR A 77 -1.12 0.37 -8.60
C TYR A 77 -1.72 1.73 -8.26
N LEU A 78 -0.96 2.58 -7.55
CA LEU A 78 -1.46 3.88 -7.14
C LEU A 78 -1.73 4.79 -8.34
N ASN A 79 -0.88 4.74 -9.37
CA ASN A 79 -1.05 5.55 -10.57
C ASN A 79 -2.30 5.16 -11.39
N LYS A 80 -2.77 3.93 -11.24
CA LYS A 80 -3.94 3.43 -11.96
C LYS A 80 -5.21 3.44 -11.11
N GLU A 81 -5.10 3.80 -9.84
CA GLU A 81 -6.26 3.83 -8.94
C GLU A 81 -7.15 5.00 -9.31
N VAL A 82 -8.48 4.75 -9.30
CA VAL A 82 -9.47 5.74 -9.70
C VAL A 82 -10.15 6.45 -8.54
N ASP A 83 -9.78 6.12 -7.31
CA ASP A 83 -10.29 6.79 -6.11
C ASP A 83 -9.92 8.28 -6.15
N ILE A 84 -10.84 9.15 -5.71
CA ILE A 84 -10.62 10.59 -5.77
C ILE A 84 -9.44 11.06 -4.89
N TYR A 85 -9.06 10.26 -3.90
CA TYR A 85 -7.94 10.57 -3.02
C TYR A 85 -6.62 9.91 -3.47
N ALA A 86 -6.62 9.14 -4.54
CA ALA A 86 -5.44 8.41 -5.01
C ALA A 86 -4.29 9.35 -5.38
N LYS A 87 -4.59 10.54 -5.89
CA LYS A 87 -3.55 11.53 -6.24
C LYS A 87 -2.69 11.90 -5.03
N TYR A 88 -3.26 11.93 -3.84
CA TYR A 88 -2.51 12.21 -2.61
C TYR A 88 -1.60 11.05 -2.24
N ALA A 89 -2.04 9.83 -2.50
CA ALA A 89 -1.23 8.65 -2.28
C ALA A 89 -0.07 8.56 -3.27
N VAL A 90 -0.30 8.91 -4.52
CA VAL A 90 0.76 8.97 -5.55
C VAL A 90 1.83 9.98 -5.13
N ASP A 91 1.42 11.17 -4.72
CA ASP A 91 2.34 12.22 -4.27
C ASP A 91 3.14 11.77 -3.04
N ALA A 92 2.44 11.19 -2.05
CA ALA A 92 3.09 10.69 -0.84
C ALA A 92 4.10 9.60 -1.16
N PHE A 93 3.73 8.65 -2.01
CA PHE A 93 4.60 7.53 -2.34
C PHE A 93 5.86 7.98 -3.09
N SER A 94 5.79 9.11 -3.79
CA SER A 94 6.96 9.69 -4.47
C SER A 94 8.06 10.08 -3.47
N ARG A 95 7.71 10.22 -2.19
CA ARG A 95 8.65 10.55 -1.12
C ARG A 95 9.23 9.31 -0.44
N VAL A 96 8.75 8.13 -0.80
CA VAL A 96 9.22 6.86 -0.23
C VAL A 96 10.27 6.28 -1.16
N SER A 97 11.52 6.27 -0.73
CA SER A 97 12.61 5.68 -1.51
C SER A 97 12.57 4.15 -1.43
N LEU A 98 13.22 3.48 -2.37
CA LEU A 98 13.36 2.03 -2.30
C LEU A 98 14.09 1.61 -1.01
N GLU A 99 15.04 2.41 -0.54
CA GLU A 99 15.73 2.15 0.73
C GLU A 99 14.76 2.20 1.90
N ASP A 100 13.94 3.24 1.99
CA ASP A 100 12.93 3.37 3.05
C ASP A 100 11.95 2.20 3.02
N TRP A 101 11.49 1.85 1.83
CA TRP A 101 10.57 0.74 1.61
C TRP A 101 11.19 -0.58 2.06
N THR A 102 12.45 -0.82 1.69
CA THR A 102 13.17 -2.04 2.05
C THR A 102 13.37 -2.14 3.56
N ASN A 103 13.74 -1.02 4.20
CA ASN A 103 13.91 -0.98 5.64
C ASN A 103 12.59 -1.27 6.36
N ALA A 104 11.50 -0.69 5.90
CA ALA A 104 10.18 -0.95 6.47
C ALA A 104 9.79 -2.42 6.31
N ALA A 105 10.04 -3.01 5.14
CA ALA A 105 9.74 -4.42 4.89
C ALA A 105 10.53 -5.33 5.84
N ASN A 106 11.81 -5.02 6.07
CA ASN A 106 12.65 -5.82 6.95
C ASN A 106 12.28 -5.70 8.42
N ASN A 107 11.56 -4.66 8.79
CA ASN A 107 11.12 -4.43 10.17
C ASN A 107 9.68 -4.90 10.44
N MET A 108 8.98 -5.40 9.45
CA MET A 108 7.63 -5.92 9.65
C MET A 108 7.67 -7.28 10.36
N ASN A 109 6.78 -7.44 11.33
CA ASN A 109 6.61 -8.67 12.08
C ASN A 109 5.30 -9.35 11.66
N ASP A 110 5.36 -10.06 10.57
CA ASP A 110 4.19 -10.80 10.06
C ASP A 110 4.35 -12.30 10.19
#